data_109ef864b4d58694f4b9f6675beba96e
#
_entry.id   109ef864b4d58694f4b9f6675beba96e
#
_cell.length_a   1.000
_cell.length_b   1.000
_cell.length_c   1.000
_cell.angle_alpha   90.00
_cell.angle_beta   90.00
_cell.angle_gamma   90.00
#
_symmetry.space_group_name_H-M   'P 1'
#
loop_
_entity.id
_entity.type
_entity.pdbx_description
1 polymer ?
#
loop_
_entity_poly.entity_id
_entity_poly.type
_entity_poly.pdbx_seq_one_letter_code
_entity_poly.pdbx_strand_id
1 'polypeptide(L)'
;KKGIRHFFGYQGTMIAHLVDSIERNPETENHSGYNEQGAAFAACGYAQAKEECACAYATSGPGAINLLSGVADAYYDSLPVIFLTGQLNTYEYSGIKGLRQQGFQETDIVAMAKPITKYAVQIRNPEDIVEELNKAYHIATTGRRGPVLIDLPMNIQRSEVENPVYDMTFEDKHTDAAAAQQAADTILEALEQAKRPVIMLGHGVDSCFSQQKLIRFAQKRQIPIITSVLAKSVLGYDHPLNFGCIGGAYGHRYANMIANAKSDLLLCFGISLCTRQIGTKVHEFARGAKIIRIDIDPYNLQRDIHENGENEVKLQAETGAVIDCLAKVDDPDIEGVSDWLNVCTEIKENLQAVDDATPERYPNRMIADLSDMLEDTSAIAVDVGQHMVWSYQSFK
;
A
#
# COMPACT_ATOMS: atom_id res chain seq x y z
N LYS A 1 1.24 8.16 22.51
CA LYS A 1 1.61 9.50 21.97
C LYS A 1 1.72 9.53 20.44
N LYS A 2 1.90 8.39 19.78
CA LYS A 2 1.92 8.30 18.29
C LYS A 2 0.55 8.00 17.68
N GLY A 3 -0.52 7.96 18.47
CA GLY A 3 -1.89 7.77 17.98
C GLY A 3 -2.30 6.31 17.75
N ILE A 4 -1.40 5.33 17.94
CA ILE A 4 -1.77 3.92 17.80
C ILE A 4 -2.66 3.53 18.98
N ARG A 5 -3.92 3.20 18.70
CA ARG A 5 -4.92 2.83 19.69
C ARG A 5 -5.32 1.37 19.64
N HIS A 6 -5.31 0.76 18.46
CA HIS A 6 -5.77 -0.59 18.23
C HIS A 6 -4.60 -1.55 18.14
N PHE A 7 -4.63 -2.58 18.98
CA PHE A 7 -3.62 -3.63 19.06
C PHE A 7 -4.27 -4.97 18.75
N PHE A 8 -3.69 -5.70 17.81
CA PHE A 8 -4.22 -6.98 17.34
C PHE A 8 -3.27 -8.11 17.73
N GLY A 9 -3.75 -9.12 18.43
CA GLY A 9 -2.84 -10.16 18.86
C GLY A 9 -3.48 -11.40 19.45
N TYR A 10 -2.63 -12.34 19.85
CA TYR A 10 -3.01 -13.51 20.59
C TYR A 10 -2.09 -13.66 21.81
N GLN A 11 -2.69 -13.96 22.94
CA GLN A 11 -2.00 -13.97 24.24
C GLN A 11 -0.99 -15.11 24.34
N GLY A 12 0.05 -14.89 25.14
CA GLY A 12 1.04 -15.90 25.50
C GLY A 12 1.95 -15.38 26.60
N THR A 13 2.66 -16.30 27.26
CA THR A 13 3.44 -15.97 28.47
C THR A 13 4.50 -14.91 28.21
N MET A 14 5.24 -15.02 27.09
CA MET A 14 6.38 -14.14 26.83
C MET A 14 6.00 -12.72 26.36
N ILE A 15 4.70 -12.41 26.17
CA ILE A 15 4.18 -11.09 25.82
C ILE A 15 3.19 -10.56 26.87
N ALA A 16 2.99 -11.27 27.97
CA ALA A 16 1.95 -10.99 28.96
C ALA A 16 2.04 -9.59 29.59
N HIS A 17 3.23 -9.05 29.83
CA HIS A 17 3.39 -7.73 30.43
C HIS A 17 3.01 -6.61 29.46
N LEU A 18 3.29 -6.76 28.17
CA LEU A 18 2.82 -5.83 27.13
C LEU A 18 1.29 -5.86 27.06
N VAL A 19 0.68 -7.06 27.03
CA VAL A 19 -0.78 -7.21 26.97
C VAL A 19 -1.45 -6.58 28.19
N ASP A 20 -0.92 -6.83 29.41
CA ASP A 20 -1.42 -6.19 30.63
C ASP A 20 -1.34 -4.64 30.55
N SER A 21 -0.27 -4.11 29.97
CA SER A 21 -0.11 -2.67 29.78
C SER A 21 -1.11 -2.08 28.75
N ILE A 22 -1.39 -2.82 27.67
CA ILE A 22 -2.40 -2.44 26.67
C ILE A 22 -3.79 -2.43 27.31
N GLU A 23 -4.15 -3.47 28.06
CA GLU A 23 -5.46 -3.59 28.72
C GLU A 23 -5.71 -2.53 29.82
N ARG A 24 -4.67 -2.11 30.51
CA ARG A 24 -4.76 -1.09 31.56
C ARG A 24 -4.81 0.34 31.05
N ASN A 25 -4.38 0.57 29.82
CA ASN A 25 -4.39 1.90 29.24
C ASN A 25 -5.77 2.24 28.65
N PRO A 26 -6.50 3.23 29.17
CA PRO A 26 -7.84 3.57 28.68
C PRO A 26 -7.87 4.17 27.26
N GLU A 27 -6.73 4.51 26.69
CA GLU A 27 -6.61 5.03 25.33
C GLU A 27 -6.35 3.93 24.30
N THR A 28 -6.20 2.67 24.72
CA THR A 28 -5.89 1.54 23.84
C THR A 28 -6.97 0.46 23.89
N GLU A 29 -7.17 -0.19 22.76
CA GLU A 29 -8.11 -1.28 22.57
C GLU A 29 -7.35 -2.54 22.11
N ASN A 30 -7.56 -3.65 22.83
CA ASN A 30 -6.98 -4.93 22.50
C ASN A 30 -7.97 -5.80 21.73
N HIS A 31 -7.60 -6.20 20.53
CA HIS A 31 -8.38 -7.08 19.67
C HIS A 31 -7.75 -8.46 19.65
N SER A 32 -8.23 -9.34 20.52
CA SER A 32 -7.76 -10.72 20.59
C SER A 32 -8.25 -11.52 19.39
N GLY A 33 -7.32 -12.04 18.60
CA GLY A 33 -7.61 -12.98 17.51
C GLY A 33 -7.79 -14.41 18.01
N TYR A 34 -8.20 -15.32 17.11
CA TYR A 34 -8.19 -16.76 17.40
C TYR A 34 -6.82 -17.40 17.15
N ASN A 35 -5.96 -16.73 16.42
CA ASN A 35 -4.55 -17.07 16.20
C ASN A 35 -3.75 -15.83 15.77
N GLU A 36 -2.43 -15.92 15.81
CA GLU A 36 -1.53 -14.79 15.55
C GLU A 36 -1.54 -14.38 14.08
N GLN A 37 -1.69 -15.33 13.15
CA GLN A 37 -1.78 -15.02 11.72
C GLN A 37 -3.02 -14.17 11.41
N GLY A 38 -4.19 -14.55 11.95
CA GLY A 38 -5.43 -13.78 11.80
C GLY A 38 -5.31 -12.38 12.41
N ALA A 39 -4.65 -12.25 13.56
CA ALA A 39 -4.39 -10.96 14.21
C ALA A 39 -3.45 -10.08 13.37
N ALA A 40 -2.43 -10.66 12.75
CA ALA A 40 -1.53 -9.94 11.85
C ALA A 40 -2.26 -9.40 10.63
N PHE A 41 -3.11 -10.20 9.97
CA PHE A 41 -3.94 -9.74 8.85
C PHE A 41 -5.00 -8.70 9.27
N ALA A 42 -5.55 -8.80 10.50
CA ALA A 42 -6.45 -7.78 11.02
C ALA A 42 -5.74 -6.42 11.17
N ALA A 43 -4.48 -6.41 11.65
CA ALA A 43 -3.66 -5.21 11.70
C ALA A 43 -3.37 -4.65 10.30
N CYS A 44 -3.07 -5.51 9.32
CA CYS A 44 -2.88 -5.11 7.92
C CYS A 44 -4.15 -4.45 7.36
N GLY A 45 -5.31 -5.10 7.53
CA GLY A 45 -6.60 -4.55 7.08
C GLY A 45 -6.94 -3.23 7.76
N TYR A 46 -6.65 -3.08 9.06
CA TYR A 46 -6.82 -1.80 9.76
C TYR A 46 -5.91 -0.71 9.19
N ALA A 47 -4.62 -1.01 9.01
CA ALA A 47 -3.66 -0.06 8.44
C ALA A 47 -4.07 0.40 7.04
N GLN A 48 -4.58 -0.51 6.22
CA GLN A 48 -5.07 -0.21 4.88
C GLN A 48 -6.35 0.63 4.90
N ALA A 49 -7.34 0.27 5.71
CA ALA A 49 -8.64 0.95 5.73
C ALA A 49 -8.60 2.33 6.38
N LYS A 50 -7.72 2.54 7.36
CA LYS A 50 -7.56 3.81 8.09
C LYS A 50 -6.42 4.67 7.58
N GLU A 51 -5.52 4.11 6.76
CA GLU A 51 -4.26 4.75 6.34
C GLU A 51 -3.37 5.18 7.53
N GLU A 52 -3.53 4.49 8.66
CA GLU A 52 -2.83 4.74 9.91
C GLU A 52 -1.86 3.60 10.22
N CYS A 53 -0.88 3.88 11.08
CA CYS A 53 0.00 2.84 11.59
C CYS A 53 -0.74 1.91 12.55
N ALA A 54 -0.74 0.60 12.25
CA ALA A 54 -1.31 -0.43 13.11
C ALA A 54 -0.25 -1.14 13.95
N CYS A 55 -0.69 -1.89 14.95
CA CYS A 55 0.18 -2.73 15.77
C CYS A 55 -0.38 -4.14 15.92
N ALA A 56 0.45 -5.15 15.65
CA ALA A 56 0.13 -6.53 15.98
C ALA A 56 1.15 -7.11 16.96
N TYR A 57 0.74 -8.07 17.77
CA TYR A 57 1.63 -8.70 18.74
C TYR A 57 1.43 -10.22 18.85
N ALA A 58 2.49 -10.92 19.25
CA ALA A 58 2.46 -12.34 19.58
C ALA A 58 3.50 -12.72 20.62
N THR A 59 3.33 -13.89 21.22
CA THR A 59 4.34 -14.51 22.10
C THR A 59 5.55 -15.01 21.29
N SER A 60 6.56 -15.54 21.98
CA SER A 60 7.77 -16.11 21.36
C SER A 60 7.49 -17.37 20.54
N GLY A 61 8.50 -17.82 19.80
CA GLY A 61 8.51 -19.11 19.09
C GLY A 61 7.39 -19.25 18.07
N PRO A 62 6.53 -20.28 18.18
CA PRO A 62 5.46 -20.53 17.22
C PRO A 62 4.52 -19.34 17.02
N GLY A 63 4.21 -18.59 18.09
CA GLY A 63 3.36 -17.40 18.00
C GLY A 63 4.00 -16.31 17.14
N ALA A 64 5.26 -15.99 17.38
CA ALA A 64 6.01 -15.03 16.57
C ALA A 64 6.13 -15.48 15.11
N ILE A 65 6.37 -16.78 14.86
CA ILE A 65 6.45 -17.35 13.50
C ILE A 65 5.12 -17.20 12.78
N ASN A 66 3.99 -17.38 13.45
CA ASN A 66 2.66 -17.24 12.86
C ASN A 66 2.36 -15.79 12.38
N LEU A 67 2.99 -14.76 12.95
CA LEU A 67 2.87 -13.39 12.47
C LEU A 67 3.51 -13.18 11.08
N LEU A 68 4.51 -13.99 10.69
CA LEU A 68 5.33 -13.73 9.51
C LEU A 68 4.53 -13.67 8.21
N SER A 69 3.40 -14.35 8.12
CA SER A 69 2.50 -14.23 6.96
C SER A 69 1.96 -12.80 6.81
N GLY A 70 1.48 -12.20 7.90
CA GLY A 70 1.00 -10.82 7.91
C GLY A 70 2.15 -9.80 7.79
N VAL A 71 3.35 -10.11 8.34
CA VAL A 71 4.55 -9.28 8.12
C VAL A 71 4.89 -9.21 6.63
N ALA A 72 4.85 -10.36 5.93
CA ALA A 72 5.10 -10.40 4.49
C ALA A 72 4.03 -9.65 3.70
N ASP A 73 2.76 -9.81 4.05
CA ASP A 73 1.63 -9.09 3.46
C ASP A 73 1.81 -7.57 3.59
N ALA A 74 2.06 -7.07 4.81
CA ALA A 74 2.35 -5.67 5.06
C ALA A 74 3.58 -5.15 4.28
N TYR A 75 4.59 -5.99 4.06
CA TYR A 75 5.79 -5.62 3.32
C TYR A 75 5.50 -5.44 1.82
N TYR A 76 4.79 -6.40 1.22
CA TYR A 76 4.49 -6.35 -0.21
C TYR A 76 3.46 -5.28 -0.55
N ASP A 77 2.48 -5.04 0.33
CA ASP A 77 1.45 -4.02 0.14
C ASP A 77 1.83 -2.65 0.73
N SER A 78 3.06 -2.54 1.29
CA SER A 78 3.60 -1.28 1.82
C SER A 78 2.77 -0.68 2.96
N LEU A 79 2.24 -1.54 3.85
CA LEU A 79 1.40 -1.15 4.98
C LEU A 79 2.25 -0.82 6.21
N PRO A 80 2.01 0.31 6.90
CA PRO A 80 2.74 0.69 8.10
C PRO A 80 2.23 -0.10 9.31
N VAL A 81 2.82 -1.27 9.58
CA VAL A 81 2.46 -2.10 10.72
C VAL A 81 3.68 -2.35 11.62
N ILE A 82 3.51 -2.14 12.92
CA ILE A 82 4.50 -2.48 13.94
C ILE A 82 4.14 -3.85 14.51
N PHE A 83 5.03 -4.83 14.32
CA PHE A 83 4.90 -6.16 14.90
C PHE A 83 5.73 -6.26 16.18
N LEU A 84 5.11 -6.62 17.29
CA LEU A 84 5.74 -6.78 18.58
C LEU A 84 5.75 -8.26 18.95
N THR A 85 6.91 -8.84 19.19
CA THR A 85 7.03 -10.23 19.63
C THR A 85 7.57 -10.31 21.05
N GLY A 86 7.05 -11.24 21.84
CA GLY A 86 7.62 -11.58 23.12
C GLY A 86 8.84 -12.50 22.96
N GLN A 87 9.74 -12.49 23.94
CA GLN A 87 10.94 -13.30 23.92
C GLN A 87 11.34 -13.73 25.34
N LEU A 88 12.21 -14.73 25.43
CA LEU A 88 12.88 -15.14 26.68
C LEU A 88 13.53 -13.95 27.37
N ASN A 89 13.75 -14.08 28.69
CA ASN A 89 14.56 -13.10 29.40
C ASN A 89 15.99 -13.07 28.85
N THR A 90 16.60 -11.89 28.77
CA THR A 90 17.95 -11.72 28.21
C THR A 90 19.02 -12.57 28.91
N TYR A 91 18.84 -12.89 30.19
CA TYR A 91 19.76 -13.71 30.98
C TYR A 91 19.59 -15.22 30.77
N GLU A 92 18.54 -15.66 30.07
CA GLU A 92 18.32 -17.08 29.74
C GLU A 92 19.11 -17.52 28.49
N TYR A 93 19.69 -16.58 27.75
CA TYR A 93 20.54 -16.91 26.61
C TYR A 93 21.87 -17.47 27.05
N SER A 94 22.19 -18.70 26.64
CA SER A 94 23.44 -19.36 26.98
C SER A 94 24.67 -18.76 26.27
N GLY A 95 24.48 -18.00 25.18
CA GLY A 95 25.55 -17.49 24.34
C GLY A 95 26.25 -18.54 23.46
N ILE A 96 25.82 -19.79 23.51
CA ILE A 96 26.41 -20.87 22.71
C ILE A 96 25.93 -20.75 21.26
N LYS A 97 26.86 -20.48 20.35
CA LYS A 97 26.58 -20.40 18.91
C LYS A 97 26.22 -21.81 18.36
N GLY A 98 25.18 -21.86 17.52
CA GLY A 98 24.75 -23.08 16.86
C GLY A 98 23.76 -23.93 17.66
N LEU A 99 23.39 -23.51 18.88
CA LEU A 99 22.23 -24.12 19.51
C LEU A 99 20.98 -23.84 18.66
N ARG A 100 20.15 -24.87 18.48
CA ARG A 100 18.88 -24.70 17.73
C ARG A 100 17.88 -23.84 18.47
N GLN A 101 17.96 -23.82 19.80
CA GLN A 101 17.05 -23.11 20.68
C GLN A 101 17.79 -22.77 21.99
N GLN A 102 17.79 -21.51 22.39
CA GLN A 102 18.48 -21.04 23.60
C GLN A 102 17.66 -21.37 24.87
N GLY A 103 16.34 -21.46 24.73
CA GLY A 103 15.40 -21.83 25.79
C GLY A 103 14.06 -22.28 25.21
N PHE A 104 13.08 -22.56 26.04
CA PHE A 104 11.79 -23.11 25.63
C PHE A 104 11.05 -22.13 24.68
N GLN A 105 10.74 -22.61 23.47
CA GLN A 105 10.05 -21.83 22.43
C GLN A 105 10.77 -20.53 22.00
N GLU A 106 12.09 -20.47 22.17
CA GLU A 106 12.89 -19.38 21.63
C GLU A 106 13.05 -19.56 20.13
N THR A 107 13.04 -18.43 19.41
CA THR A 107 13.28 -18.35 17.98
C THR A 107 13.95 -17.01 17.66
N ASP A 108 14.93 -17.01 16.78
CA ASP A 108 15.51 -15.79 16.22
C ASP A 108 14.56 -15.17 15.20
N ILE A 109 13.48 -14.59 15.73
CA ILE A 109 12.43 -13.99 14.90
C ILE A 109 12.93 -12.77 14.13
N VAL A 110 13.92 -12.06 14.67
CA VAL A 110 14.53 -10.90 14.00
C VAL A 110 15.23 -11.33 12.72
N ALA A 111 16.03 -12.39 12.76
CA ALA A 111 16.68 -12.92 11.56
C ALA A 111 15.67 -13.44 10.53
N MET A 112 14.58 -14.07 10.98
CA MET A 112 13.51 -14.58 10.11
C MET A 112 12.70 -13.46 9.45
N ALA A 113 12.42 -12.37 10.17
CA ALA A 113 11.62 -11.25 9.66
C ALA A 113 12.43 -10.23 8.84
N LYS A 114 13.75 -10.18 9.01
CA LYS A 114 14.62 -9.18 8.40
C LYS A 114 14.43 -9.00 6.88
N PRO A 115 14.26 -10.04 6.04
CA PRO A 115 14.08 -9.87 4.60
C PRO A 115 12.70 -9.32 4.19
N ILE A 116 11.74 -9.32 5.09
CA ILE A 116 10.35 -8.89 4.85
C ILE A 116 9.92 -7.75 5.79
N THR A 117 10.88 -6.99 6.30
CA THR A 117 10.63 -5.79 7.13
C THR A 117 11.54 -4.66 6.71
N LYS A 118 11.13 -3.43 6.95
CA LYS A 118 12.01 -2.25 6.82
C LYS A 118 13.02 -2.17 7.95
N TYR A 119 12.65 -2.68 9.12
CA TYR A 119 13.48 -2.71 10.31
C TYR A 119 13.07 -3.87 11.22
N ALA A 120 14.05 -4.58 11.75
CA ALA A 120 13.81 -5.62 12.75
C ALA A 120 14.90 -5.59 13.81
N VAL A 121 14.52 -5.56 15.08
CA VAL A 121 15.44 -5.46 16.22
C VAL A 121 14.93 -6.22 17.43
N GLN A 122 15.85 -6.82 18.20
CA GLN A 122 15.57 -7.29 19.55
C GLN A 122 16.11 -6.25 20.55
N ILE A 123 15.25 -5.80 21.46
CA ILE A 123 15.64 -4.87 22.52
C ILE A 123 16.39 -5.63 23.62
N ARG A 124 17.59 -5.18 23.98
CA ARG A 124 18.43 -5.84 24.98
C ARG A 124 18.60 -5.04 26.26
N ASN A 125 18.45 -3.72 26.17
CA ASN A 125 18.52 -2.84 27.34
C ASN A 125 17.19 -2.12 27.51
N PRO A 126 16.65 -1.98 28.74
CA PRO A 126 15.39 -1.27 28.99
C PRO A 126 15.41 0.16 28.47
N GLU A 127 16.55 0.85 28.58
CA GLU A 127 16.69 2.26 28.19
C GLU A 127 16.50 2.49 26.67
N ASP A 128 16.72 1.45 25.85
CA ASP A 128 16.60 1.55 24.39
C ASP A 128 15.13 1.48 23.92
N ILE A 129 14.17 1.05 24.79
CA ILE A 129 12.80 0.73 24.36
C ILE A 129 12.05 1.93 23.78
N VAL A 130 12.21 3.11 24.37
CA VAL A 130 11.49 4.32 23.94
C VAL A 130 12.05 4.82 22.62
N GLU A 131 13.37 4.82 22.47
CA GLU A 131 14.04 5.20 21.21
C GLU A 131 13.65 4.23 20.08
N GLU A 132 13.77 2.93 20.30
CA GLU A 132 13.49 1.91 19.29
C GLU A 132 12.02 1.89 18.87
N LEU A 133 11.07 2.14 19.77
CA LEU A 133 9.65 2.28 19.43
C LEU A 133 9.39 3.56 18.58
N ASN A 134 10.02 4.69 18.93
CA ASN A 134 9.90 5.91 18.15
C ASN A 134 10.50 5.74 16.74
N LYS A 135 11.69 5.12 16.67
CA LYS A 135 12.39 4.82 15.42
C LYS A 135 11.59 3.84 14.54
N ALA A 136 11.02 2.79 15.15
CA ALA A 136 10.16 1.84 14.46
C ALA A 136 8.94 2.53 13.84
N TYR A 137 8.26 3.39 14.59
CA TYR A 137 7.13 4.16 14.07
C TYR A 137 7.55 5.05 12.91
N HIS A 138 8.65 5.80 13.06
CA HIS A 138 9.17 6.64 11.99
C HIS A 138 9.48 5.83 10.73
N ILE A 139 10.23 4.72 10.85
CA ILE A 139 10.60 3.87 9.73
C ILE A 139 9.36 3.25 9.05
N ALA A 140 8.37 2.82 9.83
CA ALA A 140 7.15 2.22 9.28
C ALA A 140 6.33 3.22 8.45
N THR A 141 6.32 4.50 8.86
CA THR A 141 5.41 5.52 8.32
C THR A 141 6.04 6.48 7.30
N THR A 142 7.37 6.49 7.14
CA THR A 142 8.08 7.41 6.25
C THR A 142 8.64 6.73 5.01
N GLY A 143 8.81 7.47 3.93
CA GLY A 143 9.22 6.96 2.64
C GLY A 143 8.22 5.94 2.09
N ARG A 144 8.68 4.89 1.40
CA ARG A 144 7.82 3.75 1.12
C ARG A 144 7.44 3.09 2.44
N ARG A 145 6.17 3.18 2.83
CA ARG A 145 5.65 2.60 4.08
C ARG A 145 5.90 1.10 4.13
N GLY A 146 5.85 0.50 5.30
CA GLY A 146 6.03 -0.95 5.44
C GLY A 146 6.22 -1.40 6.87
N PRO A 147 6.26 -2.71 7.11
CA PRO A 147 6.32 -3.29 8.44
C PRO A 147 7.67 -3.13 9.11
N VAL A 148 7.62 -3.08 10.42
CA VAL A 148 8.78 -3.20 11.32
C VAL A 148 8.49 -4.24 12.39
N LEU A 149 9.54 -4.90 12.91
CA LEU A 149 9.39 -5.88 13.98
C LEU A 149 10.30 -5.54 15.15
N ILE A 150 9.74 -5.52 16.35
CA ILE A 150 10.47 -5.34 17.61
C ILE A 150 10.25 -6.57 18.47
N ASP A 151 11.35 -7.25 18.80
CA ASP A 151 11.36 -8.41 19.69
C ASP A 151 11.66 -7.96 21.11
N LEU A 152 10.74 -8.24 22.04
CA LEU A 152 10.70 -7.71 23.40
C LEU A 152 10.91 -8.83 24.44
N PRO A 153 12.14 -9.02 24.94
CA PRO A 153 12.39 -9.96 26.04
C PRO A 153 11.54 -9.64 27.28
N MET A 154 11.05 -10.68 27.95
CA MET A 154 10.09 -10.55 29.05
C MET A 154 10.64 -9.72 30.22
N ASN A 155 11.93 -9.80 30.53
CA ASN A 155 12.54 -8.94 31.55
C ASN A 155 12.58 -7.46 31.13
N ILE A 156 12.75 -7.17 29.83
CA ILE A 156 12.71 -5.80 29.33
C ILE A 156 11.30 -5.22 29.46
N GLN A 157 10.25 -6.01 29.14
CA GLN A 157 8.86 -5.57 29.29
C GLN A 157 8.50 -5.17 30.74
N ARG A 158 9.21 -5.73 31.76
CA ARG A 158 8.99 -5.47 33.19
C ARG A 158 9.85 -4.35 33.75
N SER A 159 10.86 -3.93 33.04
CA SER A 159 11.81 -2.96 33.54
C SER A 159 11.22 -1.56 33.58
N GLU A 160 11.63 -0.78 34.55
CA GLU A 160 11.39 0.66 34.57
C GLU A 160 12.44 1.34 33.69
N VAL A 161 12.03 2.40 32.98
CA VAL A 161 12.90 3.24 32.16
C VAL A 161 13.06 4.58 32.86
N GLU A 162 14.29 4.95 33.16
CA GLU A 162 14.59 6.21 33.82
C GLU A 162 14.55 7.36 32.79
N ASN A 163 13.80 8.43 33.09
CA ASN A 163 13.74 9.67 32.29
C ASN A 163 13.43 9.46 30.79
N PRO A 164 12.35 8.77 30.44
CA PRO A 164 12.05 8.46 29.03
C PRO A 164 11.79 9.70 28.20
N VAL A 165 12.46 9.84 27.07
CA VAL A 165 12.25 10.91 26.09
C VAL A 165 11.27 10.43 25.02
N TYR A 166 10.03 10.89 25.06
CA TYR A 166 8.98 10.41 24.15
C TYR A 166 8.88 11.17 22.81
N ASP A 167 9.36 12.42 22.77
CA ASP A 167 9.26 13.27 21.58
C ASP A 167 10.60 13.32 20.86
N MET A 168 10.89 12.22 20.14
CA MET A 168 12.07 12.14 19.28
C MET A 168 11.68 12.50 17.85
N THR A 169 12.49 13.36 17.24
CA THR A 169 12.40 13.70 15.81
C THR A 169 13.48 12.96 15.05
N PHE A 170 13.09 12.36 13.93
CA PHE A 170 13.99 11.72 12.98
C PHE A 170 13.97 12.50 11.67
N GLU A 171 15.13 12.55 11.00
CA GLU A 171 15.22 13.21 9.71
C GLU A 171 14.46 12.39 8.65
N ASP A 172 13.53 13.04 7.94
CA ASP A 172 12.89 12.45 6.77
C ASP A 172 13.73 12.79 5.52
N LYS A 173 14.38 11.76 4.96
CA LYS A 173 15.23 11.89 3.76
C LYS A 173 14.47 11.72 2.45
N HIS A 174 13.16 11.50 2.51
CA HIS A 174 12.37 11.14 1.33
C HIS A 174 11.63 12.33 0.73
N THR A 175 11.45 13.42 1.46
CA THR A 175 10.81 14.66 0.99
C THR A 175 11.84 15.58 0.34
N ASP A 176 11.99 15.50 -0.98
CA ASP A 176 12.75 16.46 -1.78
C ASP A 176 11.79 17.35 -2.58
N ALA A 177 11.57 18.56 -2.10
CA ALA A 177 10.68 19.52 -2.74
C ALA A 177 11.17 19.94 -4.14
N ALA A 178 12.46 19.95 -4.40
CA ALA A 178 13.02 20.28 -5.70
C ALA A 178 12.77 19.14 -6.70
N ALA A 179 12.94 17.90 -6.29
CA ALA A 179 12.62 16.73 -7.10
C ALA A 179 11.11 16.67 -7.42
N ALA A 180 10.26 16.99 -6.44
CA ALA A 180 8.81 17.03 -6.65
C ALA A 180 8.40 18.13 -7.66
N GLN A 181 8.98 19.31 -7.57
CA GLN A 181 8.72 20.40 -8.50
C GLN A 181 9.20 20.04 -9.91
N GLN A 182 10.42 19.52 -10.05
CA GLN A 182 10.96 19.06 -11.33
C GLN A 182 10.07 17.98 -11.97
N ALA A 183 9.54 17.05 -11.15
CA ALA A 183 8.63 16.02 -11.65
C ALA A 183 7.32 16.63 -12.14
N ALA A 184 6.75 17.59 -11.43
CA ALA A 184 5.55 18.30 -11.84
C ALA A 184 5.77 19.07 -13.15
N ASP A 185 6.87 19.80 -13.30
CA ASP A 185 7.20 20.54 -14.52
C ASP A 185 7.34 19.59 -15.72
N THR A 186 8.00 18.45 -15.55
CA THR A 186 8.14 17.41 -16.59
C THR A 186 6.78 16.84 -17.03
N ILE A 187 5.85 16.66 -16.09
CA ILE A 187 4.49 16.19 -16.37
C ILE A 187 3.73 17.25 -17.18
N LEU A 188 3.80 18.52 -16.77
CA LEU A 188 3.11 19.63 -17.45
C LEU A 188 3.61 19.80 -18.88
N GLU A 189 4.92 19.81 -19.11
CA GLU A 189 5.51 19.87 -20.45
C GLU A 189 5.05 18.70 -21.34
N ALA A 190 4.95 17.49 -20.78
CA ALA A 190 4.48 16.33 -21.53
C ALA A 190 2.99 16.45 -21.88
N LEU A 191 2.18 16.98 -20.98
CA LEU A 191 0.74 17.19 -21.21
C LEU A 191 0.45 18.23 -22.30
N GLU A 192 1.28 19.24 -22.47
CA GLU A 192 1.13 20.21 -23.57
C GLU A 192 1.23 19.59 -24.96
N GLN A 193 1.95 18.47 -25.09
CA GLN A 193 2.18 17.77 -26.34
C GLN A 193 1.24 16.58 -26.55
N ALA A 194 0.66 16.06 -25.46
CA ALA A 194 -0.18 14.88 -25.51
C ALA A 194 -1.59 15.19 -26.02
N LYS A 195 -2.11 14.29 -26.85
CA LYS A 195 -3.50 14.33 -27.32
C LYS A 195 -4.41 13.32 -26.63
N ARG A 196 -3.82 12.27 -26.08
CA ARG A 196 -4.53 11.15 -25.45
C ARG A 196 -3.86 10.74 -24.13
N PRO A 197 -3.74 11.70 -23.18
CA PRO A 197 -3.13 11.40 -21.89
C PRO A 197 -4.03 10.49 -21.05
N VAL A 198 -3.40 9.64 -20.24
CA VAL A 198 -4.07 8.78 -19.24
C VAL A 198 -3.29 8.85 -17.93
N ILE A 199 -3.98 8.98 -16.82
CA ILE A 199 -3.40 8.84 -15.49
C ILE A 199 -3.59 7.39 -15.03
N MET A 200 -2.51 6.76 -14.57
CA MET A 200 -2.51 5.44 -13.96
C MET A 200 -2.13 5.53 -12.48
N LEU A 201 -3.03 5.08 -11.60
CA LEU A 201 -2.85 5.18 -10.16
C LEU A 201 -2.54 3.82 -9.52
N GLY A 202 -1.49 3.79 -8.69
CA GLY A 202 -1.20 2.69 -7.79
C GLY A 202 -1.51 3.02 -6.34
N HIS A 203 -1.23 2.06 -5.44
CA HIS A 203 -1.42 2.22 -4.00
C HIS A 203 -0.61 3.40 -3.41
N GLY A 204 0.50 3.78 -4.04
CA GLY A 204 1.29 4.93 -3.60
C GLY A 204 0.52 6.26 -3.62
N VAL A 205 -0.54 6.41 -4.45
CA VAL A 205 -1.44 7.57 -4.42
C VAL A 205 -2.44 7.47 -3.28
N ASP A 206 -3.03 6.30 -3.06
CA ASP A 206 -4.00 6.05 -1.98
C ASP A 206 -3.38 6.38 -0.61
N SER A 207 -2.08 6.13 -0.45
CA SER A 207 -1.34 6.38 0.79
C SER A 207 -0.81 7.81 0.98
N CYS A 208 -0.98 8.75 0.04
CA CYS A 208 -0.37 10.08 0.11
C CYS A 208 -1.31 11.22 0.49
N PHE A 209 -2.56 10.96 0.82
CA PHE A 209 -3.60 11.95 1.18
C PHE A 209 -3.83 13.08 0.15
N SER A 210 -3.18 13.00 -1.02
CA SER A 210 -3.29 14.01 -2.08
C SER A 210 -4.21 13.58 -3.23
N GLN A 211 -4.83 12.40 -3.13
CA GLN A 211 -5.72 11.84 -4.16
C GLN A 211 -6.80 12.82 -4.64
N GLN A 212 -7.44 13.56 -3.73
CA GLN A 212 -8.47 14.53 -4.10
C GLN A 212 -7.91 15.69 -4.95
N LYS A 213 -6.68 16.11 -4.71
CA LYS A 213 -6.01 17.13 -5.52
C LYS A 213 -5.71 16.63 -6.92
N LEU A 214 -5.25 15.37 -7.03
CA LEU A 214 -4.98 14.73 -8.31
C LEU A 214 -6.27 14.53 -9.12
N ILE A 215 -7.36 14.11 -8.47
CA ILE A 215 -8.67 13.98 -9.13
C ILE A 215 -9.13 15.35 -9.67
N ARG A 216 -9.03 16.42 -8.90
CA ARG A 216 -9.38 17.78 -9.35
C ARG A 216 -8.51 18.24 -10.52
N PHE A 217 -7.20 17.96 -10.47
CA PHE A 217 -6.29 18.23 -11.58
C PHE A 217 -6.73 17.47 -12.85
N ALA A 218 -7.04 16.19 -12.72
CA ALA A 218 -7.52 15.38 -13.82
C ALA A 218 -8.88 15.86 -14.36
N GLN A 219 -9.80 16.30 -13.49
CA GLN A 219 -11.11 16.85 -13.88
C GLN A 219 -10.98 18.12 -14.70
N LYS A 220 -10.17 19.09 -14.26
CA LYS A 220 -9.92 20.33 -15.00
C LYS A 220 -9.39 20.05 -16.41
N ARG A 221 -8.54 19.04 -16.57
CA ARG A 221 -7.90 18.66 -17.85
C ARG A 221 -8.63 17.54 -18.58
N GLN A 222 -9.71 17.00 -18.01
CA GLN A 222 -10.51 15.89 -18.56
C GLN A 222 -9.67 14.65 -18.91
N ILE A 223 -8.73 14.30 -18.04
CA ILE A 223 -7.83 13.15 -18.23
C ILE A 223 -8.46 11.90 -17.61
N PRO A 224 -8.67 10.81 -18.40
CA PRO A 224 -9.18 9.55 -17.86
C PRO A 224 -8.20 8.94 -16.85
N ILE A 225 -8.76 8.33 -15.80
CA ILE A 225 -8.01 7.70 -14.72
C ILE A 225 -8.24 6.19 -14.76
N ILE A 226 -7.15 5.43 -14.73
CA ILE A 226 -7.13 3.97 -14.61
C ILE A 226 -6.37 3.62 -13.35
N THR A 227 -6.90 2.70 -12.55
CA THR A 227 -6.30 2.33 -11.25
C THR A 227 -5.65 0.95 -11.28
N SER A 228 -4.75 0.68 -10.35
CA SER A 228 -4.46 -0.69 -9.92
C SER A 228 -5.59 -1.20 -9.02
N VAL A 229 -5.62 -2.50 -8.75
CA VAL A 229 -6.62 -3.09 -7.83
C VAL A 229 -6.56 -2.43 -6.45
N LEU A 230 -5.35 -2.22 -5.91
CA LEU A 230 -5.15 -1.60 -4.59
C LEU A 230 -5.49 -0.10 -4.52
N ALA A 231 -5.67 0.55 -5.67
CA ALA A 231 -6.06 1.96 -5.76
C ALA A 231 -7.52 2.14 -6.25
N LYS A 232 -8.32 1.06 -6.27
CA LYS A 232 -9.70 1.11 -6.77
C LYS A 232 -10.57 2.08 -5.98
N SER A 233 -10.33 2.21 -4.67
CA SER A 233 -11.07 3.09 -3.76
C SER A 233 -10.82 4.59 -3.98
N VAL A 234 -9.82 4.98 -4.75
CA VAL A 234 -9.46 6.39 -5.01
C VAL A 234 -10.58 7.14 -5.75
N LEU A 235 -11.31 6.44 -6.63
CA LEU A 235 -12.46 7.01 -7.35
C LEU A 235 -13.72 6.16 -7.12
N GLY A 236 -14.84 6.83 -6.90
CA GLY A 236 -16.14 6.15 -6.91
C GLY A 236 -16.42 5.48 -8.25
N TYR A 237 -17.24 4.43 -8.24
CA TYR A 237 -17.57 3.65 -9.42
C TYR A 237 -18.14 4.52 -10.56
N ASP A 238 -19.07 5.44 -10.24
CA ASP A 238 -19.76 6.31 -11.21
C ASP A 238 -19.00 7.59 -11.54
N HIS A 239 -17.79 7.78 -11.03
CA HIS A 239 -17.02 8.99 -11.30
C HIS A 239 -16.70 9.09 -12.81
N PRO A 240 -16.96 10.23 -13.48
CA PRO A 240 -16.83 10.38 -14.95
C PRO A 240 -15.44 10.04 -15.49
N LEU A 241 -14.40 10.21 -14.68
CA LEU A 241 -13.03 9.89 -15.07
C LEU A 241 -12.60 8.48 -14.67
N ASN A 242 -13.46 7.67 -14.07
CA ASN A 242 -13.12 6.30 -13.66
C ASN A 242 -13.22 5.35 -14.86
N PHE A 243 -12.07 4.90 -15.34
CA PHE A 243 -11.96 3.94 -16.44
C PHE A 243 -11.45 2.57 -15.93
N GLY A 244 -11.78 2.23 -14.68
CA GLY A 244 -11.57 0.90 -14.10
C GLY A 244 -10.12 0.57 -13.78
N CYS A 245 -9.84 -0.72 -13.63
CA CYS A 245 -8.54 -1.23 -13.22
C CYS A 245 -7.76 -1.82 -14.38
N ILE A 246 -6.44 -1.51 -14.43
CA ILE A 246 -5.49 -2.19 -15.32
C ILE A 246 -5.19 -3.60 -14.82
N GLY A 247 -4.96 -4.57 -15.71
CA GLY A 247 -4.58 -5.90 -15.26
C GLY A 247 -4.67 -7.02 -16.28
N GLY A 248 -4.33 -6.82 -17.51
CA GLY A 248 -4.33 -7.88 -18.52
C GLY A 248 -5.66 -8.66 -18.54
N ALA A 249 -5.62 -9.96 -18.26
CA ALA A 249 -6.82 -10.80 -18.18
C ALA A 249 -7.65 -10.55 -16.89
N TYR A 250 -7.07 -9.90 -15.90
CA TYR A 250 -7.69 -9.66 -14.60
C TYR A 250 -8.35 -8.27 -14.48
N GLY A 251 -7.89 -7.28 -15.25
CA GLY A 251 -8.44 -5.94 -15.27
C GLY A 251 -9.65 -5.78 -16.20
N HIS A 252 -10.13 -4.55 -16.34
CA HIS A 252 -11.19 -4.23 -17.28
C HIS A 252 -10.64 -4.17 -18.72
N ARG A 253 -11.39 -4.74 -19.66
CA ARG A 253 -10.98 -4.76 -21.08
C ARG A 253 -10.82 -3.36 -21.65
N TYR A 254 -11.71 -2.45 -21.30
CA TYR A 254 -11.65 -1.04 -21.71
C TYR A 254 -10.46 -0.30 -21.10
N ALA A 255 -10.13 -0.55 -19.83
CA ALA A 255 -8.94 0.01 -19.17
C ALA A 255 -7.66 -0.42 -19.91
N ASN A 256 -7.54 -1.73 -20.18
CA ASN A 256 -6.41 -2.28 -20.95
C ASN A 256 -6.33 -1.69 -22.36
N MET A 257 -7.46 -1.53 -23.06
CA MET A 257 -7.49 -0.95 -24.40
C MET A 257 -7.07 0.52 -24.39
N ILE A 258 -7.60 1.31 -23.48
CA ILE A 258 -7.31 2.75 -23.36
C ILE A 258 -5.82 2.94 -23.04
N ALA A 259 -5.30 2.28 -21.99
CA ALA A 259 -3.91 2.45 -21.57
C ALA A 259 -2.91 1.89 -22.59
N ASN A 260 -3.12 0.67 -23.08
CA ASN A 260 -2.13 -0.05 -23.87
C ASN A 260 -2.14 0.33 -25.36
N ALA A 261 -3.32 0.55 -25.95
CA ALA A 261 -3.46 0.68 -27.40
C ALA A 261 -3.83 2.09 -27.88
N LYS A 262 -4.35 2.93 -27.02
CA LYS A 262 -4.94 4.21 -27.44
C LYS A 262 -4.24 5.45 -26.89
N SER A 263 -3.63 5.36 -25.71
CA SER A 263 -2.90 6.49 -25.10
C SER A 263 -1.65 6.87 -25.91
N ASP A 264 -1.26 8.12 -25.83
CA ASP A 264 0.05 8.63 -26.28
C ASP A 264 0.92 9.12 -25.12
N LEU A 265 0.32 9.27 -23.93
CA LEU A 265 1.00 9.60 -22.68
C LEU A 265 0.37 8.84 -21.51
N LEU A 266 1.19 8.13 -20.75
CA LEU A 266 0.81 7.50 -19.47
C LEU A 266 1.53 8.19 -18.31
N LEU A 267 0.76 8.76 -17.39
CA LEU A 267 1.25 9.36 -16.16
C LEU A 267 1.02 8.35 -15.01
N CYS A 268 2.08 7.69 -14.58
CA CYS A 268 2.02 6.57 -13.63
C CYS A 268 2.44 7.04 -12.24
N PHE A 269 1.48 7.17 -11.31
CA PHE A 269 1.70 7.62 -9.94
C PHE A 269 1.67 6.43 -8.97
N GLY A 270 2.79 6.13 -8.31
CA GLY A 270 2.88 5.11 -7.27
C GLY A 270 2.38 3.73 -7.69
N ILE A 271 2.58 3.35 -8.95
CA ILE A 271 2.16 2.08 -9.53
C ILE A 271 3.36 1.28 -10.02
N SER A 272 3.46 0.01 -9.57
CA SER A 272 4.63 -0.82 -9.86
C SER A 272 4.72 -1.32 -11.31
N LEU A 273 3.63 -1.27 -12.09
CA LEU A 273 3.52 -1.85 -13.44
C LEU A 273 4.02 -3.31 -13.49
N CYS A 274 3.61 -4.12 -12.52
CA CYS A 274 4.00 -5.52 -12.45
C CYS A 274 3.41 -6.33 -13.61
N THR A 275 3.92 -7.53 -13.84
CA THR A 275 3.47 -8.41 -14.93
C THR A 275 1.99 -8.77 -14.89
N ARG A 276 1.34 -8.71 -13.72
CA ARG A 276 -0.11 -8.87 -13.60
C ARG A 276 -0.89 -7.65 -14.16
N GLN A 277 -0.29 -6.47 -14.07
CA GLN A 277 -0.91 -5.22 -14.57
C GLN A 277 -0.69 -5.06 -16.07
N ILE A 278 0.53 -5.30 -16.56
CA ILE A 278 0.93 -4.98 -17.94
C ILE A 278 1.24 -6.19 -18.82
N GLY A 279 1.10 -7.41 -18.28
CA GLY A 279 1.39 -8.65 -19.00
C GLY A 279 2.85 -9.09 -18.87
N THR A 280 3.11 -10.33 -19.31
CA THR A 280 4.47 -10.95 -19.23
C THR A 280 5.42 -10.43 -20.29
N LYS A 281 4.88 -9.92 -21.40
CA LYS A 281 5.65 -9.27 -22.46
C LYS A 281 5.71 -7.76 -22.19
N VAL A 282 6.48 -7.40 -21.17
CA VAL A 282 6.53 -6.03 -20.60
C VAL A 282 6.79 -4.98 -21.67
N HIS A 283 7.73 -5.24 -22.61
CA HIS A 283 8.09 -4.32 -23.68
C HIS A 283 7.01 -4.12 -24.77
N GLU A 284 5.96 -4.94 -24.75
CA GLU A 284 4.81 -4.74 -25.64
C GLU A 284 3.75 -3.81 -25.04
N PHE A 285 3.85 -3.45 -23.77
CA PHE A 285 2.90 -2.58 -23.10
C PHE A 285 3.03 -1.13 -23.59
N ALA A 286 1.92 -0.53 -24.01
CA ALA A 286 1.79 0.89 -24.38
C ALA A 286 2.89 1.42 -25.31
N ARG A 287 3.32 0.64 -26.30
CA ARG A 287 4.43 0.95 -27.24
C ARG A 287 4.31 2.28 -27.95
N GLY A 288 3.09 2.80 -28.09
CA GLY A 288 2.83 4.09 -28.74
C GLY A 288 2.78 5.28 -27.80
N ALA A 289 2.97 5.06 -26.49
CA ALA A 289 2.87 6.09 -25.48
C ALA A 289 4.23 6.44 -24.85
N LYS A 290 4.40 7.70 -24.52
CA LYS A 290 5.42 8.11 -23.54
C LYS A 290 4.95 7.72 -22.15
N ILE A 291 5.80 7.09 -21.35
CA ILE A 291 5.48 6.69 -19.98
C ILE A 291 6.28 7.56 -19.01
N ILE A 292 5.60 8.28 -18.11
CA ILE A 292 6.22 9.03 -17.01
C ILE A 292 5.86 8.29 -15.72
N ARG A 293 6.88 7.78 -15.02
CA ARG A 293 6.72 7.01 -13.79
C ARG A 293 7.21 7.82 -12.61
N ILE A 294 6.32 8.07 -11.66
CA ILE A 294 6.61 8.73 -10.39
C ILE A 294 6.51 7.69 -9.29
N ASP A 295 7.60 7.42 -8.62
CA ASP A 295 7.65 6.47 -7.50
C ASP A 295 8.69 6.93 -6.48
N ILE A 296 8.40 6.71 -5.20
CA ILE A 296 9.34 6.98 -4.11
C ILE A 296 10.45 5.91 -4.04
N ASP A 297 10.17 4.70 -4.54
CA ASP A 297 11.07 3.56 -4.50
C ASP A 297 11.97 3.51 -5.75
N PRO A 298 13.29 3.78 -5.61
CA PRO A 298 14.21 3.72 -6.73
C PRO A 298 14.31 2.34 -7.37
N TYR A 299 14.06 1.27 -6.62
CA TYR A 299 14.12 -0.11 -7.16
C TYR A 299 12.97 -0.39 -8.14
N ASN A 300 11.77 0.16 -7.88
CA ASN A 300 10.68 0.08 -8.85
C ASN A 300 11.02 0.79 -10.18
N LEU A 301 11.77 1.88 -10.11
CA LEU A 301 12.16 2.67 -11.26
C LEU A 301 13.32 2.06 -12.07
N GLN A 302 14.09 1.11 -11.51
CA GLN A 302 15.19 0.47 -12.24
C GLN A 302 14.72 -0.41 -13.39
N ARG A 303 13.51 -0.98 -13.27
CA ARG A 303 12.98 -1.83 -14.33
C ARG A 303 12.48 -1.00 -15.51
N ASP A 304 12.97 -1.30 -16.72
CA ASP A 304 12.48 -0.73 -17.95
C ASP A 304 11.15 -1.41 -18.36
N ILE A 305 10.20 -0.60 -18.80
CA ILE A 305 8.95 -1.07 -19.41
C ILE A 305 9.15 -1.18 -20.94
N HIS A 306 9.69 -0.16 -21.57
CA HIS A 306 10.08 -0.21 -22.97
C HIS A 306 11.52 -0.71 -23.14
N GLU A 307 11.85 -1.17 -24.33
CA GLU A 307 13.18 -1.66 -24.66
C GLU A 307 14.21 -0.53 -24.46
N ASN A 308 15.26 -0.79 -23.69
CA ASN A 308 16.28 0.20 -23.31
C ASN A 308 15.77 1.49 -22.66
N GLY A 309 14.56 1.48 -22.08
CA GLY A 309 13.93 2.68 -21.49
C GLY A 309 13.53 3.75 -22.48
N GLU A 310 13.39 3.40 -23.77
CA GLU A 310 12.90 4.34 -24.79
C GLU A 310 11.49 4.82 -24.45
N ASN A 311 11.23 6.12 -24.65
CA ASN A 311 9.95 6.78 -24.31
C ASN A 311 9.54 6.68 -22.83
N GLU A 312 10.46 6.37 -21.93
CA GLU A 312 10.24 6.40 -20.48
C GLU A 312 10.94 7.58 -19.82
N VAL A 313 10.24 8.18 -18.84
CA VAL A 313 10.80 9.13 -17.89
C VAL A 313 10.56 8.59 -16.48
N LYS A 314 11.62 8.43 -15.71
CA LYS A 314 11.60 7.87 -14.38
C LYS A 314 11.94 8.95 -13.37
N LEU A 315 10.99 9.30 -12.52
CA LEU A 315 11.07 10.41 -11.56
C LEU A 315 10.97 9.84 -10.15
N GLN A 316 12.10 9.85 -9.44
CA GLN A 316 12.10 9.46 -8.03
C GLN A 316 11.63 10.65 -7.20
N ALA A 317 10.39 10.59 -6.76
CA ALA A 317 9.78 11.61 -5.90
C ALA A 317 8.62 11.01 -5.12
N GLU A 318 8.28 11.63 -4.00
CA GLU A 318 7.05 11.33 -3.28
C GLU A 318 5.83 11.78 -4.08
N THR A 319 4.91 10.87 -4.36
CA THR A 319 3.74 11.14 -5.20
C THR A 319 2.88 12.28 -4.67
N GLY A 320 2.69 12.35 -3.34
CA GLY A 320 1.94 13.42 -2.69
C GLY A 320 2.54 14.80 -2.92
N ALA A 321 3.86 14.94 -2.80
CA ALA A 321 4.55 16.19 -3.03
C ALA A 321 4.46 16.65 -4.50
N VAL A 322 4.56 15.71 -5.46
CA VAL A 322 4.37 16.00 -6.88
C VAL A 322 2.94 16.45 -7.16
N ILE A 323 1.95 15.76 -6.60
CA ILE A 323 0.53 16.12 -6.73
C ILE A 323 0.26 17.50 -6.14
N ASP A 324 0.89 17.84 -5.02
CA ASP A 324 0.78 19.16 -4.39
C ASP A 324 1.36 20.28 -5.28
N CYS A 325 2.40 19.99 -6.06
CA CYS A 325 2.93 20.93 -7.05
C CYS A 325 1.97 21.06 -8.24
N LEU A 326 1.44 19.96 -8.77
CA LEU A 326 0.46 19.98 -9.87
C LEU A 326 -0.83 20.72 -9.50
N ALA A 327 -1.27 20.59 -8.25
CA ALA A 327 -2.49 21.25 -7.74
C ALA A 327 -2.38 22.78 -7.61
N LYS A 328 -1.16 23.35 -7.68
CA LYS A 328 -0.93 24.80 -7.66
C LYS A 328 -1.12 25.45 -9.04
N VAL A 329 -1.17 24.65 -10.10
CA VAL A 329 -1.35 25.15 -11.46
C VAL A 329 -2.80 25.58 -11.64
N ASP A 330 -2.99 26.83 -12.00
CA ASP A 330 -4.32 27.40 -12.24
C ASP A 330 -4.70 27.21 -13.70
N ASP A 331 -5.22 26.02 -14.00
CA ASP A 331 -5.75 25.71 -15.33
C ASP A 331 -7.22 26.16 -15.42
N PRO A 332 -7.62 26.77 -16.54
CA PRO A 332 -9.04 27.00 -16.81
C PRO A 332 -9.78 25.67 -16.99
N ASP A 333 -11.02 25.62 -16.52
CA ASP A 333 -11.88 24.47 -16.80
C ASP A 333 -12.14 24.35 -18.31
N ILE A 334 -12.09 23.14 -18.85
CA ILE A 334 -12.44 22.87 -20.24
C ILE A 334 -13.96 22.85 -20.34
N GLU A 335 -14.51 23.74 -21.20
CA GLU A 335 -15.95 23.73 -21.48
C GLU A 335 -16.36 22.51 -22.32
N GLY A 336 -17.42 21.84 -21.90
CA GLY A 336 -17.92 20.62 -22.56
C GLY A 336 -17.12 19.36 -22.21
N VAL A 337 -17.15 18.36 -23.10
CA VAL A 337 -16.39 17.10 -22.95
C VAL A 337 -15.36 17.02 -24.08
N SER A 338 -14.12 16.72 -23.73
CA SER A 338 -13.04 16.61 -24.71
C SER A 338 -13.25 15.41 -25.67
N ASP A 339 -12.76 15.53 -26.91
CA ASP A 339 -12.84 14.42 -27.86
C ASP A 339 -12.21 13.14 -27.35
N TRP A 340 -11.10 13.26 -26.61
CA TRP A 340 -10.42 12.09 -26.03
C TRP A 340 -11.25 11.42 -24.96
N LEU A 341 -11.87 12.17 -24.05
CA LEU A 341 -12.72 11.61 -23.00
C LEU A 341 -13.98 10.94 -23.60
N ASN A 342 -14.56 11.53 -24.65
CA ASN A 342 -15.65 10.92 -25.40
C ASN A 342 -15.24 9.57 -26.00
N VAL A 343 -14.09 9.48 -26.66
CA VAL A 343 -13.56 8.22 -27.21
C VAL A 343 -13.35 7.18 -26.09
N CYS A 344 -12.83 7.56 -24.93
CA CYS A 344 -12.67 6.66 -23.81
C CYS A 344 -14.01 6.15 -23.28
N THR A 345 -15.02 7.02 -23.21
CA THR A 345 -16.38 6.69 -22.80
C THR A 345 -17.04 5.70 -23.76
N GLU A 346 -16.95 5.94 -25.08
CA GLU A 346 -17.44 5.00 -26.09
C GLU A 346 -16.77 3.63 -26.00
N ILE A 347 -15.44 3.58 -25.77
CA ILE A 347 -14.72 2.33 -25.58
C ILE A 347 -15.24 1.60 -24.34
N LYS A 348 -15.42 2.31 -23.22
CA LYS A 348 -15.96 1.74 -21.98
C LYS A 348 -17.34 1.15 -22.20
N GLU A 349 -18.28 1.93 -22.73
CA GLU A 349 -19.67 1.53 -22.94
C GLU A 349 -19.78 0.31 -23.89
N ASN A 350 -19.11 0.36 -25.04
CA ASN A 350 -19.15 -0.72 -26.02
C ASN A 350 -18.56 -2.03 -25.49
N LEU A 351 -17.43 -1.99 -24.78
CA LEU A 351 -16.83 -3.20 -24.23
C LEU A 351 -17.58 -3.74 -23.01
N GLN A 352 -18.17 -2.86 -22.20
CA GLN A 352 -19.04 -3.27 -21.09
C GLN A 352 -20.30 -3.96 -21.61
N ALA A 353 -20.93 -3.41 -22.64
CA ALA A 353 -22.10 -4.05 -23.26
C ALA A 353 -21.78 -5.44 -23.83
N VAL A 354 -20.61 -5.63 -24.43
CA VAL A 354 -20.16 -6.96 -24.89
C VAL A 354 -19.92 -7.91 -23.71
N ASP A 355 -19.30 -7.44 -22.64
CA ASP A 355 -19.04 -8.23 -21.44
C ASP A 355 -20.37 -8.65 -20.76
N ASP A 356 -21.34 -7.75 -20.67
CA ASP A 356 -22.66 -8.02 -20.09
C ASP A 356 -23.49 -9.03 -20.91
N ALA A 357 -23.29 -9.05 -22.22
CA ALA A 357 -23.95 -10.00 -23.12
C ALA A 357 -23.28 -11.38 -23.17
N THR A 358 -22.08 -11.53 -22.59
CA THR A 358 -21.28 -12.76 -22.66
C THR A 358 -21.67 -13.72 -21.53
N PRO A 359 -22.15 -14.97 -21.82
CA PRO A 359 -22.57 -15.94 -20.79
C PRO A 359 -21.49 -16.28 -19.76
N GLU A 360 -20.24 -16.35 -20.19
CA GLU A 360 -19.09 -16.65 -19.33
C GLU A 360 -18.83 -15.56 -18.28
N ARG A 361 -19.45 -14.40 -18.44
CA ARG A 361 -19.41 -13.29 -17.47
C ARG A 361 -20.52 -13.36 -16.43
N TYR A 362 -21.25 -14.46 -16.36
CA TYR A 362 -22.34 -14.63 -15.38
C TYR A 362 -21.90 -14.36 -13.92
N PRO A 363 -20.72 -14.83 -13.43
CA PRO A 363 -20.27 -14.50 -12.09
C PRO A 363 -20.06 -12.98 -11.86
N ASN A 364 -19.60 -12.26 -12.88
CA ASN A 364 -19.46 -10.79 -12.81
C ASN A 364 -20.83 -10.11 -12.63
N ARG A 365 -21.85 -10.58 -13.35
CA ARG A 365 -23.23 -10.05 -13.18
C ARG A 365 -23.78 -10.33 -11.79
N MET A 366 -23.59 -11.56 -11.27
CA MET A 366 -23.99 -11.86 -9.89
C MET A 366 -23.35 -10.92 -8.87
N ILE A 367 -22.07 -10.61 -9.04
CA ILE A 367 -21.36 -9.67 -8.15
C ILE A 367 -21.91 -8.24 -8.31
N ALA A 368 -22.19 -7.80 -9.53
CA ALA A 368 -22.80 -6.49 -9.78
C ALA A 368 -24.20 -6.39 -9.15
N ASP A 369 -25.06 -7.41 -9.36
CA ASP A 369 -26.39 -7.48 -8.77
C ASP A 369 -26.33 -7.49 -7.23
N LEU A 370 -25.36 -8.23 -6.66
CA LEU A 370 -25.12 -8.23 -5.20
C LEU A 370 -24.71 -6.84 -4.72
N SER A 371 -23.84 -6.16 -5.46
CA SER A 371 -23.41 -4.79 -5.13
C SER A 371 -24.58 -3.81 -5.08
N ASP A 372 -25.51 -3.92 -6.05
CA ASP A 372 -26.71 -3.06 -6.11
C ASP A 372 -27.71 -3.33 -4.95
N MET A 373 -27.59 -4.47 -4.26
CA MET A 373 -28.43 -4.82 -3.11
C MET A 373 -27.85 -4.37 -1.77
N LEU A 374 -26.62 -3.93 -1.73
CA LEU A 374 -25.91 -3.55 -0.50
C LEU A 374 -26.03 -2.05 -0.25
N GLU A 375 -25.95 -1.67 1.01
CA GLU A 375 -25.91 -0.27 1.41
C GLU A 375 -24.49 0.33 1.17
N ASP A 376 -24.43 1.62 0.89
CA ASP A 376 -23.15 2.35 0.64
C ASP A 376 -22.15 2.27 1.79
N THR A 377 -22.62 1.92 2.99
CA THR A 377 -21.78 1.73 4.20
C THR A 377 -21.27 0.30 4.37
N SER A 378 -21.63 -0.62 3.47
CA SER A 378 -21.22 -2.02 3.56
C SER A 378 -19.71 -2.18 3.29
N ALA A 379 -19.05 -2.97 4.12
CA ALA A 379 -17.66 -3.36 3.91
C ALA A 379 -17.60 -4.78 3.36
N ILE A 380 -16.84 -4.98 2.29
CA ILE A 380 -16.71 -6.28 1.61
C ILE A 380 -15.29 -6.80 1.78
N ALA A 381 -15.15 -7.93 2.46
CA ALA A 381 -13.91 -8.68 2.53
C ALA A 381 -13.93 -9.82 1.51
N VAL A 382 -12.89 -9.93 0.71
CA VAL A 382 -12.79 -10.93 -0.38
C VAL A 382 -11.47 -11.69 -0.22
N ASP A 383 -11.57 -13.02 -0.16
CA ASP A 383 -10.41 -13.90 -0.15
C ASP A 383 -9.82 -14.08 -1.57
N VAL A 384 -8.60 -14.62 -1.65
CA VAL A 384 -7.88 -14.81 -2.92
C VAL A 384 -8.50 -15.95 -3.74
N GLY A 385 -8.87 -15.65 -4.98
CA GLY A 385 -9.45 -16.61 -5.92
C GLY A 385 -10.06 -15.92 -7.14
N GLN A 386 -10.74 -16.68 -8.01
CA GLN A 386 -11.44 -16.09 -9.17
C GLN A 386 -12.52 -15.10 -8.74
N HIS A 387 -13.20 -15.35 -7.64
CA HIS A 387 -14.21 -14.45 -7.09
C HIS A 387 -13.63 -13.07 -6.72
N MET A 388 -12.38 -13.00 -6.26
CA MET A 388 -11.69 -11.72 -6.05
C MET A 388 -11.57 -10.94 -7.37
N VAL A 389 -11.21 -11.61 -8.46
CA VAL A 389 -11.10 -10.98 -9.80
C VAL A 389 -12.47 -10.44 -10.23
N TRP A 390 -13.51 -11.23 -10.11
CA TRP A 390 -14.88 -10.81 -10.43
C TRP A 390 -15.34 -9.64 -9.56
N SER A 391 -14.96 -9.66 -8.27
CA SER A 391 -15.34 -8.59 -7.33
C SER A 391 -14.73 -7.25 -7.72
N TYR A 392 -13.44 -7.16 -7.96
CA TYR A 392 -12.88 -5.86 -8.34
C TYR A 392 -13.20 -5.44 -9.78
N GLN A 393 -13.63 -6.35 -10.65
CA GLN A 393 -14.16 -6.01 -11.98
C GLN A 393 -15.59 -5.49 -11.95
N SER A 394 -16.44 -5.97 -11.04
CA SER A 394 -17.88 -5.80 -11.14
C SER A 394 -18.56 -5.23 -9.90
N PHE A 395 -17.90 -5.19 -8.74
CA PHE A 395 -18.43 -4.56 -7.55
C PHE A 395 -18.39 -3.04 -7.72
N LYS A 396 -19.54 -2.36 -7.50
CA LYS A 396 -19.75 -0.92 -7.70
C LYS A 396 -19.37 -0.11 -6.47
#